data_964a1508afb7425fbb5abb940b21e7e2
#
_entry.id   964a1508afb7425fbb5abb940b21e7e2
#
_cell.length_a   1.000
_cell.length_b   1.000
_cell.length_c   1.000
_cell.angle_alpha   90.00
_cell.angle_beta   90.00
_cell.angle_gamma   90.00
#
_symmetry.space_group_name_H-M   'P 1'
#
loop_
_entity.id
_entity.type
_entity.pdbx_description
1 polymer ?
#
loop_
_entity_poly.entity_id
_entity_poly.type
_entity_poly.pdbx_seq_one_letter_code
_entity_poly.pdbx_strand_id
1 'polypeptide(L)'
;MAIAADVPIIPHIVWGAQRIWTKDHPKKLFRPKVPIVMLVGEPIQPTLPATELTALLHSRMQHLLEQAQDKYPSHPAGEWWVPRRLGGGAPTLAEAAQLDAEEASQRAAARAAREAGRSE
;
A
#
# COMPACT_ATOMS: atom_id res chain seq x y z
N MET A 1 6.94 6.22 -18.17
CA MET A 1 8.23 5.47 -18.31
C MET A 1 8.11 4.24 -19.21
N ALA A 2 7.23 3.28 -18.94
CA ALA A 2 7.13 2.04 -19.74
C ALA A 2 6.84 2.28 -21.23
N ILE A 3 5.95 3.23 -21.55
CA ILE A 3 5.63 3.59 -22.94
C ILE A 3 6.86 4.18 -23.66
N ALA A 4 7.58 5.08 -23.02
CA ALA A 4 8.77 5.70 -23.60
C ALA A 4 9.93 4.72 -23.81
N ALA A 5 10.03 3.70 -22.96
CA ALA A 5 11.06 2.67 -23.04
C ALA A 5 10.64 1.46 -23.86
N ASP A 6 9.37 1.38 -24.28
CA ASP A 6 8.77 0.24 -24.98
C ASP A 6 9.02 -1.11 -24.28
N VAL A 7 8.80 -1.12 -22.95
CA VAL A 7 8.98 -2.31 -22.11
C VAL A 7 7.67 -2.69 -21.43
N PRO A 8 7.43 -4.01 -21.21
CA PRO A 8 6.23 -4.44 -20.49
C PRO A 8 6.29 -4.04 -19.01
N ILE A 9 5.11 -3.88 -18.41
CA ILE A 9 4.95 -3.67 -16.97
C ILE A 9 4.58 -5.02 -16.36
N ILE A 10 5.33 -5.44 -15.34
CA ILE A 10 5.03 -6.66 -14.59
C ILE A 10 4.50 -6.25 -13.21
N PRO A 11 3.18 -6.35 -12.97
CA PRO A 11 2.62 -6.06 -11.66
C PRO A 11 3.00 -7.16 -10.67
N HIS A 12 3.42 -6.77 -9.48
CA HIS A 12 3.58 -7.72 -8.39
C HIS A 12 3.15 -7.09 -7.06
N ILE A 13 2.71 -7.95 -6.13
CA ILE A 13 2.24 -7.56 -4.80
C ILE A 13 2.98 -8.37 -3.75
N VAL A 14 3.35 -7.70 -2.67
CA VAL A 14 3.87 -8.31 -1.46
C VAL A 14 2.91 -8.02 -0.31
N TRP A 15 2.45 -9.06 0.38
CA TRP A 15 1.56 -8.92 1.52
C TRP A 15 2.13 -9.62 2.75
N GLY A 16 1.99 -8.99 3.91
CA GLY A 16 2.49 -9.51 5.18
C GLY A 16 3.68 -8.75 5.75
N ALA A 17 4.44 -8.05 4.93
CA ALA A 17 5.61 -7.28 5.35
C ALA A 17 5.25 -6.15 6.33
N GLN A 18 4.04 -5.58 6.25
CA GLN A 18 3.54 -4.58 7.18
C GLN A 18 3.47 -5.07 8.63
N ARG A 19 3.37 -6.38 8.85
CA ARG A 19 3.38 -6.98 10.18
C ARG A 19 4.75 -6.91 10.84
N ILE A 20 5.80 -6.80 10.05
CA ILE A 20 7.18 -6.71 10.53
C ILE A 20 7.49 -5.27 10.92
N TRP A 21 7.15 -4.34 10.05
CA TRP A 21 7.43 -2.93 10.25
C TRP A 21 6.39 -2.05 9.56
N THR A 22 5.65 -1.31 10.38
CA THR A 22 4.72 -0.28 9.92
C THR A 22 4.82 0.90 10.89
N LYS A 23 4.61 2.11 10.37
CA LYS A 23 4.52 3.33 11.17
C LYS A 23 3.46 3.17 12.27
N ASP A 24 3.75 3.68 13.44
CA ASP A 24 2.89 3.64 14.64
C ASP A 24 2.64 2.23 15.22
N HIS A 25 3.37 1.22 14.72
CA HIS A 25 3.34 -0.13 15.26
C HIS A 25 4.75 -0.61 15.61
N PRO A 26 4.91 -1.44 16.66
CA PRO A 26 6.24 -1.93 17.05
C PRO A 26 6.86 -2.82 15.97
N LYS A 27 8.17 -2.64 15.77
CA LYS A 27 8.95 -3.46 14.84
C LYS A 27 9.11 -4.88 15.38
N LYS A 28 8.79 -5.88 14.57
CA LYS A 28 8.91 -7.30 14.92
C LYS A 28 10.11 -7.96 14.21
N LEU A 29 11.27 -7.32 14.24
CA LEU A 29 12.46 -7.76 13.51
C LEU A 29 13.03 -9.10 13.96
N PHE A 30 12.83 -9.45 15.23
CA PHE A 30 13.39 -10.67 15.85
C PHE A 30 12.35 -11.71 16.22
N ARG A 31 11.09 -11.52 15.84
CA ARG A 31 10.04 -12.51 16.10
C ARG A 31 9.99 -13.54 14.97
N PRO A 32 9.74 -14.83 15.32
CA PRO A 32 9.75 -15.89 14.35
C PRO A 32 8.57 -15.81 13.38
N LYS A 33 8.89 -15.99 12.09
CA LYS A 33 7.97 -16.46 11.05
C LYS A 33 6.68 -15.65 10.83
N VAL A 34 6.83 -14.38 10.46
CA VAL A 34 5.72 -13.65 9.82
C VAL A 34 5.64 -14.14 8.36
N PRO A 35 4.54 -14.77 7.95
CA PRO A 35 4.40 -15.18 6.55
C PRO A 35 4.31 -13.97 5.63
N ILE A 36 4.92 -14.09 4.45
CA ILE A 36 4.86 -13.09 3.40
C ILE A 36 4.38 -13.77 2.12
N VAL A 37 3.34 -13.23 1.52
CA VAL A 37 2.82 -13.68 0.24
C VAL A 37 3.27 -12.71 -0.85
N MET A 38 3.89 -13.24 -1.89
CA MET A 38 4.26 -12.50 -3.09
C MET A 38 3.51 -13.07 -4.29
N LEU A 39 2.84 -12.22 -5.04
CA LEU A 39 2.17 -12.60 -6.28
C LEU A 39 2.69 -11.74 -7.43
N VAL A 40 2.96 -12.37 -8.55
CA VAL A 40 3.36 -11.73 -9.81
C VAL A 40 2.25 -11.94 -10.82
N GLY A 41 1.79 -10.85 -11.44
CA GLY A 41 0.75 -10.88 -12.45
C GLY A 41 1.29 -10.99 -13.88
N GLU A 42 0.38 -11.10 -14.83
CA GLU A 42 0.69 -11.12 -16.24
C GLU A 42 1.36 -9.82 -16.70
N PRO A 43 2.37 -9.88 -17.59
CA PRO A 43 2.95 -8.69 -18.17
C PRO A 43 1.91 -7.85 -18.92
N ILE A 44 1.94 -6.54 -18.73
CA ILE A 44 1.08 -5.59 -19.44
C ILE A 44 1.93 -4.89 -20.49
N GLN A 45 1.54 -5.04 -21.77
CA GLN A 45 2.24 -4.38 -22.87
C GLN A 45 1.93 -2.88 -22.89
N PRO A 46 2.90 -2.01 -23.22
CA PRO A 46 2.73 -0.55 -23.21
C PRO A 46 2.04 -0.04 -24.49
N THR A 47 0.95 -0.70 -24.93
CA THR A 47 0.25 -0.41 -26.19
C THR A 47 -0.91 0.57 -26.04
N LEU A 48 -1.34 0.83 -24.80
CA LEU A 48 -2.42 1.77 -24.50
C LEU A 48 -1.86 3.18 -24.18
N PRO A 49 -2.69 4.23 -24.35
CA PRO A 49 -2.34 5.56 -23.84
C PRO A 49 -2.03 5.54 -22.34
N ALA A 50 -1.19 6.47 -21.86
CA ALA A 50 -0.70 6.48 -20.48
C ALA A 50 -1.83 6.43 -19.43
N THR A 51 -2.92 7.18 -19.64
CA THR A 51 -4.07 7.20 -18.72
C THR A 51 -4.77 5.84 -18.64
N GLU A 52 -5.00 5.21 -19.77
CA GLU A 52 -5.64 3.88 -19.84
C GLU A 52 -4.71 2.79 -19.31
N LEU A 53 -3.41 2.88 -19.58
CA LEU A 53 -2.41 1.96 -19.09
C LEU A 53 -2.30 2.03 -17.55
N THR A 54 -2.35 3.22 -16.99
CA THR A 54 -2.36 3.42 -15.53
C THR A 54 -3.61 2.83 -14.88
N ALA A 55 -4.77 3.04 -15.48
CA ALA A 55 -6.02 2.47 -15.00
C ALA A 55 -6.01 0.93 -15.04
N LEU A 56 -5.49 0.35 -16.12
CA LEU A 56 -5.35 -1.11 -16.25
C LEU A 56 -4.37 -1.67 -15.21
N LEU A 57 -3.22 -1.02 -15.01
CA LEU A 57 -2.25 -1.40 -14.00
C LEU A 57 -2.87 -1.37 -12.59
N HIS A 58 -3.59 -0.31 -12.26
CA HIS A 58 -4.27 -0.18 -10.97
C HIS A 58 -5.28 -1.31 -10.74
N SER A 59 -6.10 -1.62 -11.73
CA SER A 59 -7.06 -2.72 -11.68
C SER A 59 -6.38 -4.08 -11.48
N ARG A 60 -5.28 -4.34 -12.20
CA ARG A 60 -4.50 -5.58 -12.08
C ARG A 60 -3.85 -5.71 -10.71
N MET A 61 -3.27 -4.63 -10.19
CA MET A 61 -2.67 -4.61 -8.86
C MET A 61 -3.71 -4.81 -7.76
N GLN A 62 -4.89 -4.20 -7.88
CA GLN A 62 -5.99 -4.40 -6.94
C GLN A 62 -6.42 -5.86 -6.89
N HIS A 63 -6.56 -6.50 -8.04
CA HIS A 63 -6.91 -7.91 -8.13
C HIS A 63 -5.85 -8.83 -7.50
N LEU A 64 -4.57 -8.56 -7.79
CA LEU A 64 -3.46 -9.29 -7.18
C LEU A 64 -3.42 -9.10 -5.66
N LEU A 65 -3.68 -7.90 -5.17
CA LEU A 65 -3.74 -7.60 -3.75
C LEU A 65 -4.81 -8.43 -3.05
N GLU A 66 -6.02 -8.48 -3.61
CA GLU A 66 -7.10 -9.28 -3.07
C GLU A 66 -6.75 -10.77 -3.06
N GLN A 67 -6.15 -11.28 -4.12
CA GLN A 67 -5.67 -12.67 -4.18
C GLN A 67 -4.59 -12.95 -3.13
N ALA A 68 -3.63 -12.05 -2.92
CA ALA A 68 -2.59 -12.18 -1.91
C ALA A 68 -3.18 -12.20 -0.49
N GLN A 69 -4.14 -11.33 -0.23
CA GLN A 69 -4.86 -11.28 1.04
C GLN A 69 -5.65 -12.57 1.30
N ASP A 70 -6.34 -13.11 0.28
CA ASP A 70 -7.10 -14.36 0.38
C ASP A 70 -6.19 -15.56 0.62
N LYS A 71 -5.02 -15.60 -0.02
CA LYS A 71 -4.03 -16.67 0.14
C LYS A 71 -3.23 -16.58 1.43
N TYR A 72 -3.33 -15.47 2.15
CA TYR A 72 -2.60 -15.30 3.41
C TYR A 72 -3.04 -16.36 4.43
N PRO A 73 -2.10 -16.99 5.18
CA PRO A 73 -2.40 -18.18 5.99
C PRO A 73 -3.42 -17.97 7.10
N SER A 74 -3.60 -16.75 7.60
CA SER A 74 -4.54 -16.46 8.68
C SER A 74 -5.12 -15.06 8.56
N HIS A 75 -6.39 -14.91 8.98
CA HIS A 75 -7.11 -13.64 8.99
C HIS A 75 -7.74 -13.42 10.38
N PRO A 76 -6.94 -13.14 11.42
CA PRO A 76 -7.49 -12.93 12.77
C PRO A 76 -8.47 -11.76 12.79
N ALA A 77 -9.62 -11.97 13.41
CA ALA A 77 -10.66 -10.95 13.49
C ALA A 77 -10.18 -9.71 14.25
N GLY A 78 -10.49 -8.51 13.72
CA GLY A 78 -10.20 -7.24 14.35
C GLY A 78 -8.75 -6.76 14.28
N GLU A 79 -7.83 -7.56 13.78
CA GLU A 79 -6.43 -7.16 13.66
C GLU A 79 -6.26 -5.98 12.68
N TRP A 80 -5.40 -5.04 13.06
CA TRP A 80 -5.19 -3.78 12.33
C TRP A 80 -4.69 -3.94 10.90
N TRP A 81 -4.02 -5.05 10.59
CA TRP A 81 -3.44 -5.36 9.29
C TRP A 81 -4.35 -6.22 8.40
N VAL A 82 -5.42 -6.78 8.93
CA VAL A 82 -6.38 -7.61 8.18
C VAL A 82 -7.42 -6.72 7.51
N PRO A 83 -7.68 -6.90 6.20
CA PRO A 83 -8.71 -6.14 5.50
C PRO A 83 -10.09 -6.31 6.11
N ARG A 84 -10.90 -5.26 6.08
CA ARG A 84 -12.27 -5.32 6.62
C ARG A 84 -13.14 -6.36 5.94
N ARG A 85 -12.97 -6.57 4.63
CA ARG A 85 -13.70 -7.61 3.91
C ARG A 85 -13.43 -9.03 4.44
N LEU A 86 -12.31 -9.22 5.14
CA LEU A 86 -11.92 -10.48 5.78
C LEU A 86 -12.11 -10.44 7.31
N GLY A 87 -12.87 -9.50 7.83
CA GLY A 87 -13.17 -9.36 9.25
C GLY A 87 -12.13 -8.61 10.06
N GLY A 88 -11.20 -7.94 9.44
CA GLY A 88 -10.12 -7.20 10.10
C GLY A 88 -10.44 -5.76 10.47
N GLY A 89 -9.50 -5.10 11.14
CA GLY A 89 -9.55 -3.71 11.56
C GLY A 89 -8.78 -2.73 10.68
N ALA A 90 -8.25 -3.17 9.55
CA ALA A 90 -7.52 -2.29 8.64
C ALA A 90 -8.44 -1.18 8.09
N PRO A 91 -7.95 0.07 7.96
CA PRO A 91 -8.76 1.15 7.43
C PRO A 91 -9.18 0.86 5.99
N THR A 92 -10.38 1.30 5.63
CA THR A 92 -10.85 1.31 4.24
C THR A 92 -10.06 2.34 3.42
N LEU A 93 -10.15 2.28 2.10
CA LEU A 93 -9.51 3.28 1.23
C LEU A 93 -9.95 4.71 1.55
N ALA A 94 -11.22 4.91 1.86
CA ALA A 94 -11.76 6.22 2.24
C ALA A 94 -11.19 6.70 3.59
N GLU A 95 -11.13 5.83 4.58
CA GLU A 95 -10.55 6.13 5.88
C GLU A 95 -9.04 6.37 5.77
N ALA A 96 -8.33 5.58 4.97
CA ALA A 96 -6.90 5.78 4.71
C ALA A 96 -6.64 7.14 4.05
N ALA A 97 -7.45 7.51 3.07
CA ALA A 97 -7.34 8.83 2.42
C ALA A 97 -7.60 9.99 3.39
N GLN A 98 -8.54 9.83 4.33
CA GLN A 98 -8.78 10.80 5.39
C GLN A 98 -7.56 10.92 6.32
N LEU A 99 -7.01 9.81 6.78
CA LEU A 99 -5.82 9.78 7.65
C LEU A 99 -4.62 10.43 6.96
N ASP A 100 -4.42 10.14 5.68
CA ASP A 100 -3.35 10.76 4.89
C ASP A 100 -3.53 12.27 4.75
N ALA A 101 -4.75 12.75 4.55
CA ALA A 101 -5.06 14.17 4.46
C ALA A 101 -4.83 14.89 5.81
N GLU A 102 -5.23 14.28 6.91
CA GLU A 102 -4.99 14.80 8.26
C GLU A 102 -3.50 14.88 8.56
N GLU A 103 -2.74 13.83 8.23
CA GLU A 103 -1.29 13.81 8.42
C GLU A 103 -0.59 14.86 7.56
N ALA A 104 -1.00 15.02 6.31
CA ALA A 104 -0.46 16.05 5.42
C ALA A 104 -0.70 17.47 5.98
N SER A 105 -1.89 17.71 6.53
CA SER A 105 -2.23 18.97 7.20
C SER A 105 -1.35 19.23 8.43
N GLN A 106 -1.16 18.24 9.27
CA GLN A 106 -0.30 18.33 10.45
C GLN A 106 1.17 18.60 10.08
N ARG A 107 1.68 17.92 9.04
CA ARG A 107 3.04 18.17 8.54
C ARG A 107 3.21 19.59 8.01
N ALA A 108 2.21 20.09 7.27
CA ALA A 108 2.23 21.45 6.75
C ALA A 108 2.23 22.48 7.88
N ALA A 109 1.39 22.30 8.90
CA ALA A 109 1.35 23.16 10.08
C ALA A 109 2.66 23.13 10.87
N ALA A 110 3.25 21.95 11.08
CA ALA A 110 4.53 21.81 11.76
C ALA A 110 5.68 22.48 10.98
N ARG A 111 5.65 22.38 9.65
CA ARG A 111 6.63 23.05 8.78
C ARG A 111 6.50 24.58 8.89
N ALA A 112 5.29 25.11 8.79
CA ALA A 112 5.02 26.54 8.92
C ALA A 112 5.48 27.08 10.29
N ALA A 113 5.23 26.34 11.38
CA ALA A 113 5.67 26.72 12.71
C ALA A 113 7.21 26.76 12.83
N ARG A 114 7.92 25.81 12.20
CA ARG A 114 9.40 25.82 12.17
C ARG A 114 9.96 26.98 11.37
N GLU A 115 9.36 27.31 10.24
CA GLU A 115 9.75 28.45 9.40
C GLU A 115 9.51 29.78 10.13
N ALA A 116 8.39 29.92 10.83
CA ALA A 116 8.11 31.10 11.67
C ALA A 116 9.10 31.26 12.83
N GLY A 117 9.49 30.15 13.48
CA GLY A 117 10.48 30.15 14.56
C GLY A 117 11.91 30.45 14.11
N ARG A 118 12.22 30.24 12.82
CA ARG A 118 13.55 30.55 12.25
C ARG A 118 13.70 32.02 11.82
N SER A 119 12.60 32.71 11.60
CA SER A 119 12.59 34.12 11.18
C SER A 119 12.61 35.10 12.37
N GLU A 120 12.53 34.60 13.58
CA GLU A 120 12.73 35.34 14.83
C GLU A 120 14.19 35.16 15.33
#